data_8164113fb02f09d82494dcd884c8037b
#
_entry.id   8164113fb02f09d82494dcd884c8037b
#
_cell.length_a   1.000
_cell.length_b   1.000
_cell.length_c   1.000
_cell.angle_alpha   90.00
_cell.angle_beta   90.00
_cell.angle_gamma   90.00
#
_symmetry.space_group_name_H-M   'P 1'
#
loop_
_entity.id
_entity.type
_entity.pdbx_description
1 polymer ?
#
loop_
_entity_poly.entity_id
_entity_poly.type
_entity_poly.pdbx_seq_one_letter_code
_entity_poly.pdbx_strand_id
1 'polypeptide(L)'
;MRYSNEKELYNALRQQLIPDLLSYKTQYSTYDCFSEDLNMQIELKCRRRHYDDLMIERSKWDRLLQESKANDTRSIYLNSTPNGVWAFDLNHIDKVGNMVWSFKMLPAKTHWDKGQTKRKEVSYLHISMGKDITDMLL
;
A
#
# COMPACT_ATOMS: atom_id res chain seq x y z
N MET A 1 -7.99 8.85 -13.05
CA MET A 1 -7.28 8.55 -11.80
C MET A 1 -7.57 9.64 -10.77
N ARG A 2 -7.93 9.25 -9.54
CA ARG A 2 -8.29 10.22 -8.50
C ARG A 2 -7.07 10.99 -7.96
N TYR A 3 -5.97 10.27 -7.74
CA TYR A 3 -4.69 10.86 -7.34
C TYR A 3 -3.62 10.45 -8.34
N SER A 4 -2.86 11.42 -8.81
CA SER A 4 -1.83 11.18 -9.84
C SER A 4 -0.61 10.46 -9.30
N ASN A 5 -0.32 10.67 -8.02
CA ASN A 5 0.86 10.10 -7.37
C ASN A 5 0.67 10.03 -5.86
N GLU A 6 1.61 9.38 -5.20
CA GLU A 6 1.57 9.15 -3.76
C GLU A 6 1.67 10.45 -2.96
N LYS A 7 2.35 11.46 -3.47
CA LYS A 7 2.45 12.76 -2.81
C LYS A 7 1.09 13.45 -2.71
N GLU A 8 0.30 13.42 -3.78
CA GLU A 8 -1.05 13.98 -3.77
C GLU A 8 -1.96 13.22 -2.78
N LEU A 9 -1.85 11.90 -2.78
CA LEU A 9 -2.59 11.06 -1.84
C LEU A 9 -2.19 11.36 -0.39
N TYR A 10 -0.90 11.50 -0.13
CA TYR A 10 -0.37 11.87 1.19
C TYR A 10 -0.96 13.20 1.65
N ASN A 11 -0.95 14.22 0.79
CA ASN A 11 -1.47 15.53 1.13
C ASN A 11 -2.98 15.49 1.46
N ALA A 12 -3.74 14.71 0.69
CA ALA A 12 -5.17 14.53 0.94
C ALA A 12 -5.43 13.84 2.29
N LEU A 13 -4.69 12.79 2.60
CA LEU A 13 -4.78 12.08 3.88
C LEU A 13 -4.49 13.01 5.04
N ARG A 14 -3.42 13.78 4.95
CA ARG A 14 -3.02 14.70 6.01
C ARG A 14 -4.03 15.80 6.23
N GLN A 15 -4.58 16.36 5.16
CA GLN A 15 -5.57 17.44 5.25
C GLN A 15 -6.92 16.96 5.76
N GLN A 16 -7.36 15.78 5.33
CA GLN A 16 -8.75 15.36 5.52
C GLN A 16 -8.94 14.32 6.63
N LEU A 17 -7.92 13.55 6.96
CA LEU A 17 -8.13 12.39 7.82
C LEU A 17 -7.08 12.23 8.94
N ILE A 18 -5.81 12.44 8.66
CA ILE A 18 -4.70 12.15 9.59
C ILE A 18 -3.79 13.37 9.69
N PRO A 19 -4.12 14.35 10.57
CA PRO A 19 -3.39 15.62 10.63
C PRO A 19 -1.91 15.50 11.03
N ASP A 20 -1.55 14.47 11.81
CA ASP A 20 -0.18 14.26 12.28
C ASP A 20 0.66 13.40 11.34
N LEU A 21 0.17 13.08 10.14
CA LEU A 21 0.86 12.18 9.23
C LEU A 21 2.20 12.76 8.78
N LEU A 22 3.27 11.97 8.98
CA LEU A 22 4.62 12.31 8.56
C LEU A 22 5.04 11.38 7.43
N SER A 23 5.72 11.92 6.42
CA SER A 23 6.21 11.10 5.31
C SER A 23 7.69 10.78 5.46
N TYR A 24 8.04 9.54 5.13
CA TYR A 24 9.43 9.10 4.96
C TYR A 24 9.68 8.92 3.47
N LYS A 25 10.22 9.97 2.84
CA LYS A 25 10.48 9.95 1.41
C LYS A 25 11.77 9.17 1.13
N THR A 26 11.65 8.05 0.40
CA THR A 26 12.83 7.31 -0.08
C THR A 26 13.20 7.78 -1.48
N GLN A 27 14.47 7.57 -1.87
CA GLN A 27 14.96 7.95 -3.20
C GLN A 27 14.30 7.16 -4.35
N TYR A 28 13.58 6.09 -4.06
CA TYR A 28 12.93 5.21 -5.05
C TYR A 28 11.43 5.44 -5.16
N SER A 29 10.95 6.61 -4.79
CA SER A 29 9.55 7.03 -4.90
C SER A 29 8.52 6.15 -4.18
N THR A 30 8.94 5.29 -3.28
CA THR A 30 8.03 4.61 -2.36
C THR A 30 7.65 5.59 -1.27
N TYR A 31 6.36 5.82 -1.08
CA TYR A 31 5.90 6.80 -0.11
C TYR A 31 5.41 6.09 1.14
N ASP A 32 6.24 6.09 2.17
CA ASP A 32 5.91 5.56 3.48
C ASP A 32 5.55 6.71 4.40
N CYS A 33 4.51 6.54 5.20
CA CYS A 33 4.01 7.53 6.14
C CYS A 33 3.83 6.90 7.51
N PHE A 34 3.82 7.76 8.52
CA PHE A 34 3.63 7.33 9.90
C PHE A 34 2.72 8.31 10.64
N SER A 35 1.78 7.77 11.42
CA SER A 35 0.97 8.53 12.36
C SER A 35 1.23 8.01 13.78
N GLU A 36 1.78 8.86 14.63
CA GLU A 36 2.00 8.53 16.04
C GLU A 36 0.66 8.41 16.77
N ASP A 37 -0.27 9.33 16.50
CA ASP A 37 -1.58 9.35 17.15
C ASP A 37 -2.37 8.07 16.90
N LEU A 38 -2.30 7.52 15.68
CA LEU A 38 -2.98 6.28 15.31
C LEU A 38 -2.12 5.05 15.48
N ASN A 39 -0.83 5.23 15.76
CA ASN A 39 0.17 4.17 15.84
C ASN A 39 0.17 3.30 14.58
N MET A 40 0.18 3.94 13.42
CA MET A 40 0.12 3.31 12.11
C MET A 40 1.30 3.70 11.24
N GLN A 41 1.90 2.71 10.59
CA GLN A 41 2.77 2.92 9.44
C GLN A 41 1.95 2.64 8.18
N ILE A 42 2.03 3.52 7.20
CA ILE A 42 1.17 3.49 6.02
C ILE A 42 2.03 3.49 4.76
N GLU A 43 1.87 2.46 3.94
CA GLU A 43 2.47 2.39 2.61
C GLU A 43 1.44 2.86 1.59
N LEU A 44 1.79 3.85 0.79
CA LEU A 44 0.91 4.42 -0.23
C LEU A 44 1.19 3.82 -1.61
N LYS A 45 0.12 3.49 -2.32
CA LYS A 45 0.20 3.01 -3.70
C LYS A 45 -0.89 3.67 -4.54
N CYS A 46 -0.47 4.37 -5.61
CA CYS A 46 -1.40 4.90 -6.61
C CYS A 46 -1.36 4.02 -7.85
N ARG A 47 -2.52 3.54 -8.27
CA ARG A 47 -2.67 2.65 -9.42
C ARG A 47 -3.38 3.39 -10.55
N ARG A 48 -2.90 3.19 -11.76
CA ARG A 48 -3.49 3.81 -12.95
C ARG A 48 -4.80 3.16 -13.38
N ARG A 49 -4.98 1.88 -13.04
CA ARG A 49 -6.18 1.10 -13.37
C ARG A 49 -6.78 0.53 -12.11
N HIS A 50 -8.09 0.39 -12.14
CA HIS A 50 -8.80 -0.29 -11.07
C HIS A 50 -8.87 -1.79 -11.36
N TYR A 51 -8.56 -2.57 -10.31
CA TYR A 51 -8.85 -4.01 -10.26
C TYR A 51 -9.46 -4.29 -8.89
N ASP A 52 -10.43 -5.20 -8.84
CA ASP A 52 -11.03 -5.60 -7.57
C ASP A 52 -10.05 -6.40 -6.71
N ASP A 53 -9.08 -7.05 -7.34
CA ASP A 53 -8.00 -7.77 -6.67
C ASP A 53 -6.70 -7.00 -6.89
N LEU A 54 -6.17 -6.42 -5.83
CA LEU A 54 -4.98 -5.58 -5.88
C LEU A 54 -3.74 -6.38 -5.50
N MET A 55 -2.78 -6.43 -6.40
CA MET A 55 -1.57 -7.23 -6.22
C MET A 55 -0.64 -6.64 -5.19
N ILE A 56 -0.05 -7.50 -4.36
CA ILE A 56 1.04 -7.17 -3.46
C ILE A 56 2.17 -8.19 -3.61
N GLU A 57 3.40 -7.72 -3.73
CA GLU A 57 4.57 -8.58 -3.76
C GLU A 57 4.89 -9.10 -2.35
N ARG A 58 5.29 -10.36 -2.25
CA ARG A 58 5.58 -10.98 -0.96
C ARG A 58 6.71 -10.28 -0.20
N SER A 59 7.72 -9.81 -0.92
CA SER A 59 8.83 -9.06 -0.30
C SER A 59 8.33 -7.79 0.41
N LYS A 60 7.37 -7.09 -0.20
CA LYS A 60 6.74 -5.92 0.42
C LYS A 60 5.89 -6.31 1.63
N TRP A 61 5.06 -7.33 1.49
CA TRP A 61 4.23 -7.87 2.56
C TRP A 61 5.08 -8.25 3.78
N ASP A 62 6.15 -9.02 3.55
CA ASP A 62 7.04 -9.47 4.63
C ASP A 62 7.73 -8.27 5.30
N ARG A 63 8.24 -7.32 4.52
CA ARG A 63 8.90 -6.12 5.05
C ARG A 63 7.96 -5.30 5.92
N LEU A 64 6.75 -5.04 5.44
CA LEU A 64 5.78 -4.22 6.16
C LEU A 64 5.37 -4.88 7.48
N LEU A 65 5.15 -6.19 7.49
CA LEU A 65 4.81 -6.91 8.72
C LEU A 65 5.99 -6.98 9.69
N GLN A 66 7.21 -7.16 9.21
CA GLN A 66 8.41 -7.15 10.06
C GLN A 66 8.62 -5.78 10.71
N GLU A 67 8.51 -4.71 9.96
CA GLU A 67 8.60 -3.34 10.49
C GLU A 67 7.51 -3.07 11.53
N SER A 68 6.30 -3.52 11.28
CA SER A 68 5.19 -3.41 12.21
C SER A 68 5.49 -4.08 13.56
N LYS A 69 6.01 -5.30 13.52
CA LYS A 69 6.38 -6.05 14.73
C LYS A 69 7.54 -5.39 15.47
N ALA A 70 8.57 -4.96 14.75
CA ALA A 70 9.75 -4.33 15.34
C ALA A 70 9.41 -3.01 16.03
N ASN A 71 8.47 -2.24 15.49
CA ASN A 71 8.10 -0.91 15.97
C ASN A 71 6.82 -0.91 16.83
N ASP A 72 6.20 -2.06 17.02
CA ASP A 72 4.91 -2.20 17.70
C ASP A 72 3.85 -1.26 17.12
N THR A 73 3.74 -1.26 15.80
CA THR A 73 2.79 -0.45 15.05
C THR A 73 1.84 -1.33 14.24
N ARG A 74 0.78 -0.72 13.72
CA ARG A 74 -0.12 -1.36 12.77
C ARG A 74 0.30 -0.98 11.36
N SER A 75 0.39 -1.96 10.47
CA SER A 75 0.78 -1.73 9.08
C SER A 75 -0.44 -1.64 8.18
N ILE A 76 -0.59 -0.49 7.52
CA ILE A 76 -1.69 -0.21 6.59
C ILE A 76 -1.12 -0.07 5.18
N TYR A 77 -1.69 -0.84 4.25
CA TYR A 77 -1.40 -0.71 2.83
C TYR A 77 -2.56 0.02 2.18
N LEU A 78 -2.32 1.24 1.72
CA LEU A 78 -3.36 2.14 1.24
C LEU A 78 -3.22 2.32 -0.26
N ASN A 79 -4.26 1.90 -0.99
CA ASN A 79 -4.26 1.90 -2.46
C ASN A 79 -5.29 2.89 -2.99
N SER A 80 -4.85 3.77 -3.88
CA SER A 80 -5.70 4.63 -4.67
C SER A 80 -5.81 4.07 -6.08
N THR A 81 -7.03 3.97 -6.59
CA THR A 81 -7.33 3.60 -7.97
C THR A 81 -8.28 4.64 -8.57
N PRO A 82 -8.57 4.58 -9.88
CA PRO A 82 -9.59 5.47 -10.45
C PRO A 82 -10.96 5.38 -9.80
N ASN A 83 -11.27 4.27 -9.12
CA ASN A 83 -12.59 4.03 -8.53
C ASN A 83 -12.67 4.41 -7.04
N GLY A 84 -11.56 4.66 -6.38
CA GLY A 84 -11.58 5.03 -4.97
C GLY A 84 -10.28 4.73 -4.24
N VAL A 85 -10.35 4.79 -2.91
CA VAL A 85 -9.20 4.57 -2.03
C VAL A 85 -9.56 3.53 -0.97
N TRP A 86 -8.73 2.48 -0.85
CA TRP A 86 -8.93 1.39 0.10
C TRP A 86 -7.74 1.24 1.02
N ALA A 87 -8.03 1.10 2.30
CA ALA A 87 -7.03 0.87 3.36
C ALA A 87 -7.08 -0.59 3.80
N PHE A 88 -5.96 -1.30 3.67
CA PHE A 88 -5.83 -2.70 4.08
C PHE A 88 -4.99 -2.77 5.34
N ASP A 89 -5.58 -3.32 6.41
CA ASP A 89 -4.87 -3.60 7.66
C ASP A 89 -4.15 -4.94 7.51
N LEU A 90 -2.86 -4.89 7.21
CA LEU A 90 -2.08 -6.08 6.92
C LEU A 90 -1.93 -7.00 8.12
N ASN A 91 -1.84 -6.45 9.32
CA ASN A 91 -1.75 -7.25 10.54
C ASN A 91 -3.01 -8.07 10.76
N HIS A 92 -4.17 -7.46 10.52
CA HIS A 92 -5.46 -8.16 10.63
C HIS A 92 -5.58 -9.25 9.56
N ILE A 93 -5.25 -8.93 8.31
CA ILE A 93 -5.32 -9.88 7.19
C ILE A 93 -4.40 -11.08 7.43
N ASP A 94 -3.18 -10.82 7.92
CA ASP A 94 -2.24 -11.88 8.27
C ASP A 94 -2.79 -12.79 9.38
N LYS A 95 -3.42 -12.20 10.37
CA LYS A 95 -4.00 -12.92 11.51
C LYS A 95 -5.16 -13.82 11.10
N VAL A 96 -6.00 -13.36 10.19
CA VAL A 96 -7.11 -14.14 9.64
C VAL A 96 -6.58 -15.32 8.80
N GLY A 97 -5.45 -15.13 8.13
CA GLY A 97 -4.87 -16.11 7.22
C GLY A 97 -5.47 -16.04 5.84
N ASN A 98 -5.25 -17.05 5.02
CA ASN A 98 -5.80 -17.18 3.67
C ASN A 98 -5.07 -16.41 2.56
N MET A 99 -3.90 -15.86 2.83
CA MET A 99 -3.07 -15.32 1.75
C MET A 99 -2.49 -16.49 0.94
N VAL A 100 -2.74 -16.46 -0.36
CA VAL A 100 -2.24 -17.48 -1.29
C VAL A 100 -1.18 -16.83 -2.17
N TRP A 101 0.03 -17.36 -2.13
CA TRP A 101 1.16 -16.83 -2.87
C TRP A 101 1.41 -17.64 -4.13
N SER A 102 1.65 -16.95 -5.23
CA SER A 102 2.00 -17.55 -6.51
C SER A 102 3.14 -16.79 -7.15
N PHE A 103 3.83 -17.44 -8.09
CA PHE A 103 4.92 -16.79 -8.81
C PHE A 103 4.40 -16.10 -10.06
N LYS A 104 4.93 -14.92 -10.33
CA LYS A 104 4.64 -14.15 -11.54
C LYS A 104 5.91 -13.52 -12.09
N MET A 105 5.99 -13.40 -13.39
CA MET A 105 7.06 -12.64 -14.06
C MET A 105 6.66 -11.18 -14.07
N LEU A 106 7.44 -10.35 -13.38
CA LEU A 106 7.21 -8.91 -13.26
C LEU A 106 8.48 -8.15 -13.67
N PRO A 107 8.35 -6.86 -14.03
CA PRO A 107 9.54 -6.03 -14.26
C PRO A 107 10.48 -6.06 -13.06
N ALA A 108 11.76 -6.23 -13.30
CA ALA A 108 12.77 -6.30 -12.25
C ALA A 108 12.85 -4.99 -11.47
N LYS A 109 12.68 -3.85 -12.19
CA LYS A 109 12.59 -2.51 -11.61
C LYS A 109 11.51 -1.72 -12.32
N THR A 110 10.97 -0.73 -11.63
CA THR A 110 9.78 -0.02 -12.07
C THR A 110 9.97 0.81 -13.35
N HIS A 111 11.16 1.37 -13.60
CA HIS A 111 11.33 2.32 -14.69
C HIS A 111 12.53 2.05 -15.61
N TRP A 112 13.52 1.28 -15.16
CA TRP A 112 14.83 1.29 -15.78
C TRP A 112 15.15 0.05 -16.59
N ASP A 113 14.52 -1.08 -16.29
CA ASP A 113 14.82 -2.35 -16.92
C ASP A 113 13.76 -2.74 -17.95
N LYS A 114 13.64 -1.93 -18.99
CA LYS A 114 12.73 -2.24 -20.11
C LYS A 114 13.09 -3.59 -20.70
N GLY A 115 12.14 -4.52 -20.63
CA GLY A 115 12.32 -5.86 -21.18
C GLY A 115 12.94 -6.87 -20.21
N GLN A 116 13.45 -6.43 -19.06
CA GLN A 116 13.92 -7.36 -18.02
C GLN A 116 12.78 -7.72 -17.07
N THR A 117 12.61 -9.02 -16.85
CA THR A 117 11.61 -9.54 -15.90
C THR A 117 12.28 -10.39 -14.85
N LYS A 118 11.66 -10.46 -13.69
CA LYS A 118 12.09 -11.28 -12.57
C LYS A 118 10.89 -12.07 -12.05
N ARG A 119 11.13 -13.32 -11.65
CA ARG A 119 10.11 -14.14 -11.02
C ARG A 119 9.91 -13.67 -9.59
N LYS A 120 8.70 -13.23 -9.26
CA LYS A 120 8.34 -12.72 -7.94
C LYS A 120 7.14 -13.47 -7.39
N GLU A 121 7.12 -13.65 -6.07
CA GLU A 121 5.93 -14.14 -5.40
C GLU A 121 4.96 -13.00 -5.17
N VAL A 122 3.70 -13.21 -5.50
CA VAL A 122 2.63 -12.21 -5.36
C VAL A 122 1.39 -12.84 -4.77
N SER A 123 0.57 -12.00 -4.15
CA SER A 123 -0.78 -12.35 -3.76
C SER A 123 -1.70 -11.18 -4.11
N TYR A 124 -2.97 -11.33 -3.84
CA TYR A 124 -3.97 -10.33 -4.19
C TYR A 124 -4.82 -10.00 -2.97
N LEU A 125 -5.05 -8.71 -2.79
CA LEU A 125 -5.95 -8.19 -1.78
C LEU A 125 -7.23 -7.76 -2.50
N HIS A 126 -8.32 -8.51 -2.30
CA HIS A 126 -9.61 -8.10 -2.83
C HIS A 126 -10.07 -6.85 -2.08
N ILE A 127 -10.70 -5.90 -2.79
CA ILE A 127 -11.11 -4.63 -2.18
C ILE A 127 -12.04 -4.82 -0.97
N SER A 128 -12.79 -5.92 -0.92
CA SER A 128 -13.64 -6.26 0.24
C SER A 128 -12.85 -6.56 1.51
N MET A 129 -11.55 -6.85 1.40
CA MET A 129 -10.67 -7.08 2.55
C MET A 129 -10.17 -5.77 3.16
N GLY A 130 -10.37 -4.66 2.47
CA GLY A 130 -9.99 -3.34 2.92
C GLY A 130 -11.18 -2.50 3.31
N LYS A 131 -10.90 -1.33 3.89
CA LYS A 131 -11.89 -0.32 4.17
C LYS A 131 -11.88 0.71 3.05
N ASP A 132 -13.04 0.97 2.45
CA ASP A 132 -13.20 2.05 1.48
C ASP A 132 -13.25 3.38 2.24
N ILE A 133 -12.22 4.19 2.04
CA ILE A 133 -12.10 5.50 2.70
C ILE A 133 -12.31 6.66 1.72
N THR A 134 -12.81 6.37 0.52
CA THR A 134 -12.97 7.38 -0.53
C THR A 134 -13.71 8.62 -0.03
N ASP A 135 -14.85 8.43 0.64
CA ASP A 135 -15.67 9.55 1.08
C ASP A 135 -15.05 10.35 2.23
N MET A 136 -14.09 9.75 2.96
CA MET A 136 -13.37 10.44 4.03
C MET A 136 -12.35 11.45 3.50
N LEU A 137 -12.01 11.36 2.21
CA LEU A 137 -11.01 12.21 1.56
C LEU A 137 -11.63 13.33 0.71
N LEU A 138 -12.92 13.47 0.75
CA LEU A 138 -13.63 14.51 -0.01
C LEU A 138 -13.67 15.85 0.72
#